data_6c16bb40840cd9d762c7d0ed3da8e0be
#
_entry.id   6c16bb40840cd9d762c7d0ed3da8e0be
#
_cell.length_a   1.000
_cell.length_b   1.000
_cell.length_c   1.000
_cell.angle_alpha   90.00
_cell.angle_beta   90.00
_cell.angle_gamma   90.00
#
_symmetry.space_group_name_H-M   'P 1'
#
loop_
_entity.id
_entity.type
_entity.pdbx_description
1 polymer ?
#
loop_
_entity_poly.entity_id
_entity_poly.type
_entity_poly.pdbx_seq_one_letter_code
_entity_poly.pdbx_strand_id
1 'polypeptide(L)'
;MAIKLNRGITHAEKEIKEGDIFYVYNDYYKKYFFGKILVDISRLTTQVGKDSALDFFSDCYLVAVYKEISDTPELHSREFIIPGSFIYKSSFKRRNRQGFDWTHYAYEAVDFHTLDFPEFFLNYDDGVYLVRGELKFRTELSRQQEEEYKIRGSKSGSIDYSSALLLQGYKAYSDRINYHDLRLLPELRKSIYDMIGEDAGMSYYDLALKYGKDTGRFFTDALPEEV
;
A
#
# COMPACT_ATOMS: atom_id res chain seq x y z
N MET A 1 16.93 -37.29 22.42
CA MET A 1 16.19 -37.75 21.22
C MET A 1 15.82 -36.49 20.42
N ALA A 2 16.59 -36.15 19.39
CA ALA A 2 16.44 -34.89 18.66
C ALA A 2 15.39 -35.07 17.57
N ILE A 3 14.34 -34.30 17.62
CA ILE A 3 13.31 -34.25 16.57
C ILE A 3 13.92 -33.54 15.38
N LYS A 4 14.23 -34.28 14.32
CA LYS A 4 14.58 -33.73 13.00
C LYS A 4 13.34 -33.03 12.45
N LEU A 5 13.32 -31.71 12.46
CA LEU A 5 12.41 -30.90 11.64
C LEU A 5 12.70 -31.18 10.17
N ASN A 6 11.71 -31.71 9.48
CA ASN A 6 11.72 -32.00 8.05
C ASN A 6 11.90 -30.69 7.27
N ARG A 7 13.15 -30.34 6.96
CA ARG A 7 13.50 -29.35 5.92
C ARG A 7 13.43 -30.06 4.58
N GLY A 8 12.23 -30.16 4.04
CA GLY A 8 12.06 -30.86 2.78
C GLY A 8 10.77 -30.53 2.06
N ILE A 9 10.54 -29.25 1.75
CA ILE A 9 9.79 -28.88 0.57
C ILE A 9 10.58 -27.73 -0.06
N THR A 10 11.38 -28.05 -1.07
CA THR A 10 11.87 -27.05 -2.03
C THR A 10 10.65 -26.54 -2.80
N HIS A 11 9.96 -25.57 -2.23
CA HIS A 11 9.05 -24.76 -3.03
C HIS A 11 9.91 -24.06 -4.07
N ALA A 12 9.71 -24.40 -5.35
CA ALA A 12 10.10 -23.55 -6.45
C ALA A 12 9.70 -22.13 -6.04
N GLU A 13 10.60 -21.16 -6.17
CA GLU A 13 10.35 -19.77 -5.76
C GLU A 13 9.07 -19.31 -6.46
N LYS A 14 7.92 -19.42 -5.79
CA LYS A 14 6.66 -18.95 -6.32
C LYS A 14 6.79 -17.43 -6.35
N GLU A 15 6.76 -16.86 -7.53
CA GLU A 15 6.71 -15.42 -7.69
C GLU A 15 5.39 -14.91 -7.10
N ILE A 16 5.47 -13.91 -6.23
CA ILE A 16 4.27 -13.28 -5.66
C ILE A 16 3.58 -12.44 -6.73
N LYS A 17 2.26 -12.53 -6.77
CA LYS A 17 1.44 -11.87 -7.80
C LYS A 17 0.19 -11.21 -7.21
N GLU A 18 -0.46 -10.40 -8.02
CA GLU A 18 -1.74 -9.77 -7.69
C GLU A 18 -2.78 -10.81 -7.27
N GLY A 19 -3.51 -10.52 -6.19
CA GLY A 19 -4.47 -11.43 -5.56
C GLY A 19 -3.88 -12.41 -4.56
N ASP A 20 -2.55 -12.60 -4.52
CA ASP A 20 -1.95 -13.46 -3.52
C ASP A 20 -2.12 -12.87 -2.11
N ILE A 21 -2.65 -13.68 -1.21
CA ILE A 21 -2.64 -13.44 0.22
C ILE A 21 -1.44 -14.19 0.79
N PHE A 22 -0.68 -13.52 1.63
CA PHE A 22 0.51 -14.07 2.25
C PHE A 22 0.53 -13.76 3.74
N TYR A 23 1.34 -14.50 4.48
CA TYR A 23 1.68 -14.17 5.85
C TYR A 23 3.19 -14.10 6.05
N VAL A 24 3.56 -13.38 7.11
CA VAL A 24 4.92 -13.31 7.64
C VAL A 24 4.87 -13.63 9.11
N TYR A 25 5.72 -14.58 9.55
CA TYR A 25 5.91 -14.83 10.97
C TYR A 25 6.97 -13.88 11.52
N ASN A 26 6.60 -13.14 12.56
CA ASN A 26 7.53 -12.24 13.23
C ASN A 26 8.09 -12.94 14.47
N ASP A 27 9.38 -13.26 14.45
CA ASP A 27 10.08 -13.99 15.52
C ASP A 27 10.13 -13.20 16.84
N TYR A 28 10.15 -11.89 16.78
CA TYR A 28 10.20 -11.06 17.97
C TYR A 28 8.86 -11.07 18.73
N TYR A 29 7.75 -10.92 18.00
CA TYR A 29 6.40 -10.91 18.58
C TYR A 29 5.78 -12.29 18.69
N LYS A 30 6.37 -13.32 18.05
CA LYS A 30 5.83 -14.70 17.96
C LYS A 30 4.41 -14.72 17.38
N LYS A 31 4.16 -13.89 16.35
CA LYS A 31 2.85 -13.68 15.73
C LYS A 31 2.94 -13.76 14.21
N TYR A 32 1.81 -14.12 13.61
CA TYR A 32 1.60 -14.10 12.17
C TYR A 32 0.89 -12.79 11.77
N PHE A 33 1.36 -12.20 10.70
CA PHE A 33 0.82 -10.98 10.09
C PHE A 33 0.49 -11.27 8.64
N PHE A 34 -0.62 -10.72 8.15
CA PHE A 34 -1.14 -11.06 6.84
C PHE A 34 -1.19 -9.83 5.92
N GLY A 35 -0.94 -10.07 4.63
CA GLY A 35 -1.05 -9.06 3.60
C GLY A 35 -1.65 -9.64 2.32
N LYS A 36 -2.17 -8.77 1.45
CA LYS A 36 -2.68 -9.11 0.12
C LYS A 36 -2.02 -8.22 -0.92
N ILE A 37 -1.46 -8.81 -1.96
CA ILE A 37 -0.98 -8.06 -3.12
C ILE A 37 -2.19 -7.58 -3.91
N LEU A 38 -2.33 -6.27 -4.05
CA LEU A 38 -3.43 -5.66 -4.80
C LEU A 38 -3.04 -5.42 -6.26
N VAL A 39 -1.90 -4.75 -6.48
CA VAL A 39 -1.48 -4.34 -7.82
C VAL A 39 0.04 -4.33 -7.92
N ASP A 40 0.56 -4.74 -9.06
CA ASP A 40 1.93 -4.47 -9.49
C ASP A 40 2.01 -3.07 -10.12
N ILE A 41 2.65 -2.12 -9.44
CA ILE A 41 2.70 -0.73 -9.88
C ILE A 41 3.44 -0.58 -11.21
N SER A 42 4.46 -1.40 -11.51
CA SER A 42 5.15 -1.31 -12.80
C SER A 42 4.21 -1.56 -14.00
N ARG A 43 3.18 -2.38 -13.81
CA ARG A 43 2.15 -2.61 -14.82
C ARG A 43 1.28 -1.36 -15.04
N LEU A 44 0.98 -0.64 -13.97
CA LEU A 44 0.17 0.58 -14.07
C LEU A 44 0.93 1.72 -14.75
N THR A 45 2.24 1.87 -14.51
CA THR A 45 3.03 2.99 -15.04
C THR A 45 3.03 3.03 -16.57
N THR A 46 2.84 1.89 -17.23
CA THR A 46 2.68 1.83 -18.70
C THR A 46 1.35 2.41 -19.18
N GLN A 47 0.35 2.50 -18.31
CA GLN A 47 -1.02 2.93 -18.64
C GLN A 47 -1.33 4.37 -18.18
N VAL A 48 -0.67 4.85 -17.11
CA VAL A 48 -0.97 6.17 -16.52
C VAL A 48 -0.10 7.31 -17.06
N GLY A 49 0.92 7.01 -17.86
CA GLY A 49 1.86 8.00 -18.40
C GLY A 49 2.96 8.43 -17.42
N LYS A 50 4.02 9.00 -17.97
CA LYS A 50 5.27 9.32 -17.24
C LYS A 50 5.15 10.46 -16.22
N ASP A 51 4.09 11.26 -16.28
CA ASP A 51 3.88 12.37 -15.35
C ASP A 51 3.08 11.96 -14.11
N SER A 52 2.72 10.69 -14.01
CA SER A 52 2.00 10.16 -12.87
C SER A 52 2.93 9.98 -11.68
N ALA A 53 2.45 10.35 -10.48
CA ALA A 53 3.16 10.07 -9.24
C ALA A 53 3.40 8.55 -9.01
N LEU A 54 2.63 7.69 -9.65
CA LEU A 54 2.84 6.24 -9.60
C LEU A 54 4.17 5.80 -10.22
N ASP A 55 4.76 6.61 -11.12
CA ASP A 55 6.05 6.31 -11.72
C ASP A 55 7.17 6.23 -10.67
N PHE A 56 7.09 7.02 -9.60
CA PHE A 56 8.03 6.94 -8.47
C PHE A 56 7.97 5.60 -7.71
N PHE A 57 6.89 4.84 -7.88
CA PHE A 57 6.64 3.58 -7.20
C PHE A 57 6.64 2.38 -8.16
N SER A 58 7.20 2.54 -9.36
CA SER A 58 7.25 1.48 -10.38
C SER A 58 7.92 0.19 -9.89
N ASP A 59 8.82 0.26 -8.89
CA ASP A 59 9.46 -0.90 -8.27
C ASP A 59 8.71 -1.40 -7.01
N CYS A 60 7.42 -1.06 -6.90
CA CYS A 60 6.58 -1.45 -5.76
C CYS A 60 5.39 -2.32 -6.19
N TYR A 61 4.89 -3.08 -5.22
CA TYR A 61 3.51 -3.55 -5.18
C TYR A 61 2.66 -2.60 -4.35
N LEU A 62 1.37 -2.46 -4.70
CA LEU A 62 0.36 -1.97 -3.77
C LEU A 62 -0.10 -3.16 -2.93
N VAL A 63 0.03 -3.05 -1.62
CA VAL A 63 -0.24 -4.14 -0.68
C VAL A 63 -1.22 -3.69 0.38
N ALA A 64 -2.30 -4.43 0.58
CA ALA A 64 -3.16 -4.26 1.75
C ALA A 64 -2.63 -5.08 2.92
N VAL A 65 -2.78 -4.55 4.14
CA VAL A 65 -2.39 -5.23 5.38
C VAL A 65 -3.64 -5.51 6.20
N TYR A 66 -3.84 -6.78 6.54
CA TYR A 66 -4.96 -7.19 7.38
C TYR A 66 -4.77 -6.71 8.82
N LYS A 67 -5.89 -6.42 9.48
CA LYS A 67 -5.90 -5.98 10.88
C LYS A 67 -5.59 -7.12 11.84
N GLU A 68 -5.86 -8.35 11.43
CA GLU A 68 -5.68 -9.52 12.26
C GLU A 68 -4.21 -9.84 12.51
N ILE A 69 -3.87 -10.08 13.77
CA ILE A 69 -2.60 -10.60 14.25
C ILE A 69 -2.91 -11.93 14.93
N SER A 70 -2.35 -13.03 14.45
CA SER A 70 -2.70 -14.37 14.89
C SER A 70 -1.54 -15.11 15.55
N ASP A 71 -1.87 -16.04 16.45
CA ASP A 71 -0.93 -17.03 17.01
C ASP A 71 -0.70 -18.21 16.06
N THR A 72 -1.59 -18.39 15.10
CA THR A 72 -1.55 -19.45 14.09
C THR A 72 -1.51 -18.86 12.68
N PRO A 73 -1.05 -19.58 11.65
CA PRO A 73 -1.08 -19.11 10.27
C PRO A 73 -2.49 -19.18 9.66
N GLU A 74 -3.49 -18.76 10.40
CA GLU A 74 -4.90 -18.75 9.99
C GLU A 74 -5.43 -17.32 10.02
N LEU A 75 -6.11 -16.91 8.96
CA LEU A 75 -6.72 -15.59 8.79
C LEU A 75 -8.25 -15.71 8.91
N HIS A 76 -8.81 -15.15 9.99
CA HIS A 76 -10.24 -15.23 10.29
C HIS A 76 -10.99 -13.95 9.89
N SER A 77 -10.33 -12.80 9.91
CA SER A 77 -10.91 -11.51 9.54
C SER A 77 -10.34 -11.00 8.22
N ARG A 78 -11.24 -10.45 7.37
CA ARG A 78 -10.86 -9.81 6.10
C ARG A 78 -10.75 -8.28 6.21
N GLU A 79 -10.84 -7.75 7.43
CA GLU A 79 -10.70 -6.32 7.68
C GLU A 79 -9.24 -5.88 7.47
N PHE A 80 -9.04 -4.83 6.68
CA PHE A 80 -7.72 -4.21 6.52
C PHE A 80 -7.50 -3.13 7.57
N ILE A 81 -6.29 -3.05 8.11
CA ILE A 81 -5.83 -1.89 8.86
C ILE A 81 -5.21 -0.87 7.91
N ILE A 82 -4.59 -1.35 6.81
CA ILE A 82 -4.04 -0.53 5.75
C ILE A 82 -4.63 -1.06 4.44
N PRO A 83 -5.56 -0.33 3.81
CA PRO A 83 -6.23 -0.79 2.59
C PRO A 83 -5.32 -0.78 1.35
N GLY A 84 -4.18 -0.10 1.42
CA GLY A 84 -3.16 -0.10 0.38
C GLY A 84 -1.93 0.69 0.82
N SER A 85 -0.73 0.14 0.60
CA SER A 85 0.55 0.78 0.83
C SER A 85 1.55 0.34 -0.22
N PHE A 86 2.48 1.22 -0.61
CA PHE A 86 3.54 0.86 -1.55
C PHE A 86 4.65 0.12 -0.81
N ILE A 87 4.93 -1.11 -1.24
CA ILE A 87 6.00 -1.95 -0.69
C ILE A 87 6.92 -2.38 -1.83
N TYR A 88 8.21 -2.16 -1.68
CA TYR A 88 9.21 -2.52 -2.69
C TYR A 88 9.15 -4.00 -3.05
N LYS A 89 9.18 -4.32 -4.34
CA LYS A 89 9.24 -5.70 -4.86
C LYS A 89 10.44 -6.47 -4.30
N SER A 90 11.54 -5.75 -4.07
CA SER A 90 12.75 -6.33 -3.47
C SER A 90 12.50 -6.90 -2.08
N SER A 91 11.52 -6.39 -1.33
CA SER A 91 11.13 -6.90 0.00
C SER A 91 10.56 -8.33 -0.06
N PHE A 92 10.01 -8.74 -1.20
CA PHE A 92 9.47 -10.08 -1.41
C PHE A 92 10.50 -11.09 -1.98
N LYS A 93 11.74 -10.65 -2.24
CA LYS A 93 12.82 -11.52 -2.72
C LYS A 93 13.52 -12.19 -1.54
N ARG A 94 13.35 -13.49 -1.37
CA ARG A 94 13.89 -14.31 -0.25
C ARG A 94 15.41 -14.22 -0.03
N ARG A 95 16.18 -13.84 -1.04
CA ARG A 95 17.65 -13.68 -0.96
C ARG A 95 18.10 -12.29 -0.52
N ASN A 96 17.16 -11.36 -0.35
CA ASN A 96 17.49 -10.03 0.13
C ASN A 96 17.58 -10.04 1.66
N ARG A 97 18.68 -9.52 2.25
CA ARG A 97 18.83 -9.39 3.71
C ARG A 97 17.72 -8.56 4.36
N GLN A 98 17.05 -7.70 3.59
CA GLN A 98 15.93 -6.87 4.02
C GLN A 98 14.57 -7.44 3.56
N GLY A 99 14.57 -8.59 2.90
CA GLY A 99 13.36 -9.26 2.42
C GLY A 99 12.58 -9.91 3.54
N PHE A 100 11.29 -10.07 3.33
CA PHE A 100 10.41 -10.83 4.23
C PHE A 100 10.57 -12.32 3.98
N ASP A 101 10.49 -13.10 5.03
CA ASP A 101 10.26 -14.54 4.92
C ASP A 101 8.74 -14.78 4.84
N TRP A 102 8.18 -14.49 3.68
CA TRP A 102 6.76 -14.61 3.43
C TRP A 102 6.37 -16.02 2.97
N THR A 103 5.14 -16.42 3.32
CA THR A 103 4.54 -17.68 2.89
C THR A 103 3.21 -17.38 2.21
N HIS A 104 2.98 -18.00 1.04
CA HIS A 104 1.70 -17.92 0.37
C HIS A 104 0.63 -18.59 1.23
N TYR A 105 -0.48 -17.89 1.43
CA TYR A 105 -1.63 -18.36 2.20
C TYR A 105 -2.79 -18.78 1.30
N ALA A 106 -3.24 -17.88 0.44
CA ALA A 106 -4.39 -18.08 -0.44
C ALA A 106 -4.31 -17.15 -1.65
N TYR A 107 -5.22 -17.31 -2.57
CA TYR A 107 -5.48 -16.38 -3.67
C TYR A 107 -6.91 -15.87 -3.57
N GLU A 108 -7.09 -14.57 -3.80
CA GLU A 108 -8.37 -13.91 -3.90
C GLU A 108 -8.28 -12.77 -4.90
N ALA A 109 -9.11 -12.81 -5.94
CA ALA A 109 -9.12 -11.78 -6.96
C ALA A 109 -9.24 -10.38 -6.35
N VAL A 110 -8.62 -9.41 -7.00
CA VAL A 110 -8.67 -8.01 -6.57
C VAL A 110 -9.92 -7.36 -7.16
N ASP A 111 -10.74 -6.78 -6.29
CA ASP A 111 -11.84 -5.93 -6.72
C ASP A 111 -11.31 -4.49 -6.89
N PHE A 112 -11.24 -4.02 -8.12
CA PHE A 112 -10.71 -2.69 -8.44
C PHE A 112 -11.58 -1.53 -7.93
N HIS A 113 -12.85 -1.76 -7.61
CA HIS A 113 -13.72 -0.76 -6.99
C HIS A 113 -13.32 -0.46 -5.54
N THR A 114 -12.66 -1.44 -4.89
CA THR A 114 -12.20 -1.30 -3.51
C THR A 114 -10.74 -0.90 -3.37
N LEU A 115 -10.06 -0.69 -4.51
CA LEU A 115 -8.68 -0.22 -4.49
C LEU A 115 -8.59 1.14 -3.79
N ASP A 116 -7.60 1.24 -2.92
CA ASP A 116 -7.24 2.50 -2.31
C ASP A 116 -5.72 2.68 -2.29
N PHE A 117 -5.30 3.90 -2.58
CA PHE A 117 -3.89 4.27 -2.63
C PHE A 117 -3.52 5.13 -1.43
N PRO A 118 -2.26 5.10 -0.98
CA PRO A 118 -1.75 6.05 -0.01
C PRO A 118 -2.01 7.49 -0.45
N GLU A 119 -2.33 8.33 0.52
CA GLU A 119 -2.50 9.76 0.33
C GLU A 119 -1.32 10.50 0.95
N PHE A 120 -0.55 11.20 0.13
CA PHE A 120 0.67 11.87 0.57
C PHE A 120 0.92 13.16 -0.21
N PHE A 121 1.87 13.95 0.28
CA PHE A 121 2.23 15.22 -0.36
C PHE A 121 3.49 15.07 -1.21
N LEU A 122 3.45 15.65 -2.41
CA LEU A 122 4.62 15.93 -3.22
C LEU A 122 4.85 17.43 -3.28
N ASN A 123 6.08 17.84 -3.04
CA ASN A 123 6.51 19.22 -3.12
C ASN A 123 7.26 19.43 -4.44
N TYR A 124 6.73 20.31 -5.27
CA TYR A 124 7.33 20.75 -6.53
C TYR A 124 7.69 22.22 -6.45
N ASP A 125 8.44 22.74 -7.41
CA ASP A 125 8.84 24.15 -7.47
C ASP A 125 7.64 25.12 -7.54
N ASP A 126 6.51 24.66 -8.10
CA ASP A 126 5.28 25.43 -8.29
C ASP A 126 4.25 25.21 -7.17
N GLY A 127 4.52 24.37 -6.18
CA GLY A 127 3.64 24.18 -5.01
C GLY A 127 3.59 22.75 -4.46
N VAL A 128 2.75 22.60 -3.45
CA VAL A 128 2.51 21.33 -2.77
C VAL A 128 1.27 20.67 -3.36
N TYR A 129 1.39 19.40 -3.65
CA TYR A 129 0.31 18.60 -4.22
C TYR A 129 -0.06 17.43 -3.32
N LEU A 130 -1.37 17.26 -3.09
CA LEU A 130 -1.91 16.00 -2.58
C LEU A 130 -1.92 14.98 -3.71
N VAL A 131 -1.40 13.80 -3.44
CA VAL A 131 -1.39 12.67 -4.38
C VAL A 131 -2.16 11.50 -3.79
N ARG A 132 -3.01 10.89 -4.60
CA ARG A 132 -3.71 9.63 -4.32
C ARG A 132 -3.75 8.78 -5.61
N GLY A 133 -2.96 7.74 -5.66
CA GLY A 133 -2.79 6.95 -6.89
C GLY A 133 -2.25 7.80 -8.04
N GLU A 134 -2.99 7.84 -9.15
CA GLU A 134 -2.66 8.69 -10.30
C GLU A 134 -3.22 10.13 -10.20
N LEU A 135 -4.06 10.40 -9.19
CA LEU A 135 -4.64 11.72 -8.98
C LEU A 135 -3.66 12.63 -8.27
N LYS A 136 -3.63 13.88 -8.72
CA LYS A 136 -2.74 14.92 -8.21
C LYS A 136 -3.53 16.23 -8.11
N PHE A 137 -3.64 16.75 -6.91
CA PHE A 137 -4.38 17.98 -6.61
C PHE A 137 -3.43 19.02 -6.03
N ARG A 138 -3.38 20.19 -6.66
CA ARG A 138 -2.64 21.32 -6.10
C ARG A 138 -3.33 21.78 -4.83
N THR A 139 -2.57 21.95 -3.77
CA THR A 139 -3.05 22.50 -2.50
C THR A 139 -2.71 24.00 -2.43
N GLU A 140 -3.47 24.73 -1.60
CA GLU A 140 -3.20 26.14 -1.29
C GLU A 140 -2.55 26.29 0.09
N LEU A 141 -1.74 25.30 0.49
CA LEU A 141 -1.05 25.33 1.76
C LEU A 141 -0.11 26.53 1.85
N SER A 142 -0.25 27.29 2.93
CA SER A 142 0.69 28.34 3.28
C SER A 142 1.99 27.73 3.78
N ARG A 143 3.09 28.46 3.69
CA ARG A 143 4.39 28.03 4.20
C ARG A 143 4.35 27.68 5.69
N GLN A 144 3.53 28.39 6.46
CA GLN A 144 3.34 28.08 7.88
C GLN A 144 2.65 26.72 8.09
N GLN A 145 1.62 26.42 7.28
CA GLN A 145 0.93 25.13 7.32
C GLN A 145 1.84 23.98 6.84
N GLU A 146 2.68 24.22 5.83
CA GLU A 146 3.70 23.23 5.41
C GLU A 146 4.67 22.89 6.57
N GLU A 147 5.06 23.89 7.34
CA GLU A 147 5.92 23.70 8.52
C GLU A 147 5.19 22.97 9.65
N GLU A 148 3.95 23.37 9.95
CA GLU A 148 3.11 22.78 10.99
C GLU A 148 2.80 21.32 10.69
N TYR A 149 2.42 21.01 9.45
CA TYR A 149 2.13 19.66 9.00
C TYR A 149 3.39 18.85 8.66
N LYS A 150 4.57 19.44 8.85
CA LYS A 150 5.86 18.80 8.58
C LYS A 150 6.00 18.25 7.14
N ILE A 151 5.41 18.95 6.17
CA ILE A 151 5.41 18.60 4.73
C ILE A 151 6.74 18.99 4.06
N ARG A 152 7.82 19.18 4.81
CA ARG A 152 9.11 19.52 4.24
C ARG A 152 9.68 18.33 3.46
N GLY A 153 9.86 18.54 2.18
CA GLY A 153 10.32 17.53 1.23
C GLY A 153 9.21 16.59 0.79
N SER A 154 9.43 15.92 -0.32
CA SER A 154 8.53 14.88 -0.79
C SER A 154 8.42 13.77 0.24
N LYS A 155 7.21 13.50 0.71
CA LYS A 155 6.91 12.40 1.62
C LYS A 155 6.42 11.24 0.78
N SER A 156 7.20 10.17 0.71
CA SER A 156 6.75 8.98 0.01
C SER A 156 5.62 8.31 0.77
N GLY A 157 4.54 7.97 0.08
CA GLY A 157 3.47 7.11 0.62
C GLY A 157 3.90 5.65 0.74
N SER A 158 5.21 5.36 0.73
CA SER A 158 5.72 4.04 1.00
C SER A 158 5.89 3.83 2.49
N ILE A 159 5.14 2.88 3.01
CA ILE A 159 5.34 2.35 4.35
C ILE A 159 6.11 1.05 4.18
N ASP A 160 7.26 0.90 4.84
CA ASP A 160 7.89 -0.40 4.86
C ASP A 160 6.98 -1.40 5.59
N TYR A 161 7.11 -2.68 5.25
CA TYR A 161 6.25 -3.72 5.82
C TYR A 161 6.39 -3.80 7.34
N SER A 162 7.58 -3.56 7.88
CA SER A 162 7.81 -3.50 9.32
C SER A 162 6.98 -2.40 9.96
N SER A 163 6.91 -1.25 9.32
CA SER A 163 6.07 -0.13 9.76
C SER A 163 4.58 -0.45 9.66
N ALA A 164 4.16 -1.14 8.60
CA ALA A 164 2.79 -1.62 8.45
C ALA A 164 2.41 -2.62 9.57
N LEU A 165 3.29 -3.54 9.94
CA LEU A 165 3.10 -4.45 11.06
C LEU A 165 2.97 -3.70 12.39
N LEU A 166 3.70 -2.61 12.56
CA LEU A 166 3.71 -1.82 13.77
C LEU A 166 2.45 -0.98 13.95
N LEU A 167 1.80 -0.56 12.86
CA LEU A 167 0.47 0.07 12.90
C LEU A 167 -0.61 -0.85 13.48
N GLN A 168 -0.46 -2.15 13.35
CA GLN A 168 -1.43 -3.16 13.81
C GLN A 168 -1.57 -3.28 15.33
N GLY A 169 -1.02 -2.37 16.12
CA GLY A 169 -1.21 -2.38 17.58
C GLY A 169 -0.06 -1.82 18.39
N TYR A 170 0.99 -1.39 17.74
CA TYR A 170 2.17 -0.86 18.41
C TYR A 170 2.24 0.66 18.27
N LYS A 171 1.58 1.37 19.20
CA LYS A 171 1.43 2.83 19.25
C LYS A 171 2.75 3.62 19.10
N ALA A 172 3.89 3.02 19.45
CA ALA A 172 5.18 3.72 19.42
C ALA A 172 5.64 4.11 18.00
N TYR A 173 5.04 3.52 16.95
CA TYR A 173 5.39 3.83 15.56
C TYR A 173 4.34 4.67 14.83
N SER A 174 3.14 4.83 15.39
CA SER A 174 2.08 5.64 14.80
C SER A 174 2.55 7.05 14.49
N ASP A 175 3.33 7.66 15.39
CA ASP A 175 3.80 9.03 15.24
C ASP A 175 4.79 9.23 14.08
N ARG A 176 5.52 8.21 13.69
CA ARG A 176 6.44 8.26 12.53
C ARG A 176 5.77 7.97 11.21
N ILE A 177 4.76 7.10 11.22
CA ILE A 177 4.03 6.64 10.04
C ILE A 177 2.99 7.67 9.62
N ASN A 178 2.38 8.35 10.57
CA ASN A 178 1.33 9.34 10.36
C ASN A 178 1.72 10.49 9.42
N TYR A 179 3.00 10.77 9.22
CA TYR A 179 3.46 11.80 8.30
C TYR A 179 3.54 11.34 6.83
N HIS A 180 3.34 10.07 6.57
CA HIS A 180 3.50 9.51 5.24
C HIS A 180 2.20 9.10 4.56
N ASP A 181 1.09 9.05 5.31
CA ASP A 181 -0.22 8.69 4.77
C ASP A 181 -1.31 9.52 5.45
N LEU A 182 -1.92 10.39 4.66
CA LEU A 182 -2.95 11.32 5.16
C LEU A 182 -4.21 10.58 5.63
N ARG A 183 -4.46 9.36 5.16
CA ARG A 183 -5.59 8.53 5.60
C ARG A 183 -5.54 8.19 7.10
N LEU A 184 -4.35 8.27 7.69
CA LEU A 184 -4.12 8.02 9.12
C LEU A 184 -4.32 9.28 9.99
N LEU A 185 -4.62 10.42 9.37
CA LEU A 185 -4.80 11.73 9.99
C LEU A 185 -6.17 12.32 9.60
N PRO A 186 -7.30 11.79 10.12
CA PRO A 186 -8.63 12.10 9.61
C PRO A 186 -8.98 13.59 9.62
N GLU A 187 -8.60 14.33 10.64
CA GLU A 187 -8.87 15.76 10.74
C GLU A 187 -8.07 16.57 9.71
N LEU A 188 -6.77 16.27 9.59
CA LEU A 188 -5.94 16.91 8.57
C LEU A 188 -6.41 16.52 7.17
N ARG A 189 -6.72 15.24 6.94
CA ARG A 189 -7.26 14.74 5.67
C ARG A 189 -8.50 15.51 5.28
N LYS A 190 -9.47 15.65 6.19
CA LYS A 190 -10.69 16.42 5.95
C LYS A 190 -10.37 17.88 5.55
N SER A 191 -9.51 18.55 6.32
CA SER A 191 -9.11 19.93 6.04
C SER A 191 -8.47 20.11 4.64
N ILE A 192 -7.62 19.15 4.23
CA ILE A 192 -6.97 19.18 2.91
C ILE A 192 -8.00 18.95 1.79
N TYR A 193 -8.90 17.98 1.98
CA TYR A 193 -9.95 17.70 0.99
C TYR A 193 -10.93 18.87 0.86
N ASP A 194 -11.33 19.51 1.96
CA ASP A 194 -12.12 20.74 1.94
C ASP A 194 -11.40 21.85 1.16
N MET A 195 -10.08 22.00 1.36
CA MET A 195 -9.24 23.00 0.67
C MET A 195 -9.20 22.79 -0.86
N ILE A 196 -9.12 21.56 -1.31
CA ILE A 196 -9.09 21.23 -2.74
C ILE A 196 -10.49 21.08 -3.36
N GLY A 197 -11.55 21.25 -2.56
CA GLY A 197 -12.94 21.16 -3.02
C GLY A 197 -13.44 19.75 -3.29
N GLU A 198 -12.87 18.75 -2.59
CA GLU A 198 -13.21 17.34 -2.76
C GLU A 198 -13.77 16.72 -1.48
N ASP A 199 -14.48 15.60 -1.62
CA ASP A 199 -15.01 14.84 -0.49
C ASP A 199 -13.98 13.78 -0.01
N ALA A 200 -13.51 13.96 1.23
CA ALA A 200 -12.62 13.00 1.86
C ALA A 200 -13.24 11.60 2.03
N GLY A 201 -14.58 11.49 2.09
CA GLY A 201 -15.30 10.22 2.18
C GLY A 201 -15.38 9.44 0.86
N MET A 202 -15.06 10.09 -0.26
CA MET A 202 -15.17 9.47 -1.58
C MET A 202 -14.13 8.35 -1.76
N SER A 203 -14.56 7.19 -2.32
CA SER A 203 -13.65 6.12 -2.67
C SER A 203 -12.62 6.58 -3.71
N TYR A 204 -11.47 5.89 -3.80
CA TYR A 204 -10.52 6.21 -4.87
C TYR A 204 -11.15 5.99 -6.26
N TYR A 205 -11.93 4.92 -6.42
CA TYR A 205 -12.62 4.60 -7.67
C TYR A 205 -13.52 5.74 -8.13
N ASP A 206 -14.42 6.21 -7.25
CA ASP A 206 -15.37 7.28 -7.58
C ASP A 206 -14.67 8.60 -7.85
N LEU A 207 -13.65 8.92 -7.04
CA LEU A 207 -12.85 10.13 -7.22
C LEU A 207 -12.09 10.08 -8.56
N ALA A 208 -11.47 8.95 -8.89
CA ALA A 208 -10.75 8.78 -10.14
C ALA A 208 -11.70 8.89 -11.34
N LEU A 209 -12.88 8.27 -11.25
CA LEU A 209 -13.89 8.33 -12.30
C LEU A 209 -14.40 9.77 -12.53
N LYS A 210 -14.59 10.55 -11.47
CA LYS A 210 -14.92 11.99 -11.55
C LYS A 210 -13.92 12.80 -12.40
N TYR A 211 -12.64 12.39 -12.39
CA TYR A 211 -11.57 13.00 -13.17
C TYR A 211 -11.28 12.25 -14.50
N GLY A 212 -12.22 11.41 -14.95
CA GLY A 212 -12.09 10.68 -16.21
C GLY A 212 -11.05 9.57 -16.19
N LYS A 213 -10.71 9.07 -14.99
CA LYS A 213 -9.72 8.02 -14.75
C LYS A 213 -10.44 6.73 -14.33
N ASP A 214 -10.76 5.88 -15.29
CA ASP A 214 -11.34 4.56 -14.98
C ASP A 214 -10.26 3.59 -14.47
N THR A 215 -10.35 3.23 -13.18
CA THR A 215 -9.41 2.27 -12.56
C THR A 215 -9.61 0.84 -13.07
N GLY A 216 -10.76 0.53 -13.66
CA GLY A 216 -11.02 -0.78 -14.29
C GLY A 216 -10.02 -1.09 -15.40
N ARG A 217 -9.49 -0.06 -16.09
CA ARG A 217 -8.46 -0.23 -17.12
C ARG A 217 -7.18 -0.89 -16.60
N PHE A 218 -6.88 -0.78 -15.31
CA PHE A 218 -5.72 -1.42 -14.70
C PHE A 218 -5.81 -2.96 -14.72
N PHE A 219 -6.97 -3.53 -14.98
CA PHE A 219 -7.25 -4.96 -14.91
C PHE A 219 -7.73 -5.54 -16.24
N THR A 220 -7.91 -4.74 -17.28
CA THR A 220 -8.43 -5.19 -18.59
C THR A 220 -7.50 -6.16 -19.33
N ASP A 221 -6.19 -6.08 -19.07
CA ASP A 221 -5.20 -6.98 -19.70
C ASP A 221 -5.03 -8.32 -18.97
N ALA A 222 -5.76 -8.52 -17.87
CA ALA A 222 -5.66 -9.73 -17.03
C ALA A 222 -6.76 -10.77 -17.31
N LEU A 223 -7.67 -10.51 -18.23
CA LEU A 223 -8.64 -11.52 -18.65
C LEU A 223 -7.91 -12.49 -19.60
N PRO A 224 -7.81 -13.80 -19.28
CA PRO A 224 -7.38 -14.78 -20.25
C PRO A 224 -8.36 -14.75 -21.40
N GLU A 225 -7.85 -14.70 -22.64
CA GLU A 225 -8.65 -15.01 -23.82
C GLU A 225 -9.33 -16.36 -23.56
N GLU A 226 -10.65 -16.36 -23.51
CA GLU A 226 -11.43 -17.59 -23.46
C GLU A 226 -11.09 -18.40 -24.70
N VAL A 227 -10.41 -19.53 -24.49
CA VAL A 227 -10.12 -20.55 -25.50
C VAL A 227 -11.25 -21.56 -25.52
#